data_b049bd4ed5b38f2be2bd1e33a24a4124
#
_entry.id   b049bd4ed5b38f2be2bd1e33a24a4124
#
_cell.length_a   1.000
_cell.length_b   1.000
_cell.length_c   1.000
_cell.angle_alpha   90.00
_cell.angle_beta   90.00
_cell.angle_gamma   90.00
#
_symmetry.space_group_name_H-M   'P 1'
#
loop_
_entity.id
_entity.type
_entity.pdbx_description
1 polymer ?
#
loop_
_entity_poly.entity_id
_entity_poly.type
_entity_poly.pdbx_seq_one_letter_code
_entity_poly.pdbx_strand_id
1 'polypeptide(L)'
;GSNNASITISSTVTPVTGFSYTTPVCSNAGNQSPILTTGFTTGGTFSSTAGLSINSTTGVIDVAASTPGSYTVAYNIATSGCQLAGFNTASININSTITPVTGFSYTTPVCSNATNQSPTLVSGFTSGGTFSSTAGLSINSTTGVIDVAASTPGSYSVAYNIPASGCQLAGSNNASITISS
;
A
#
# COMPACT_ATOMS: atom_id res chain seq x y z
N GLY A 1 -21.17 59.03 44.32
CA GLY A 1 -20.40 57.82 44.02
C GLY A 1 -20.21 57.74 42.50
N SER A 2 -18.93 57.77 41.97
CA SER A 2 -18.65 57.53 40.56
C SER A 2 -18.58 56.01 40.32
N ASN A 3 -19.42 55.53 39.42
CA ASN A 3 -19.32 54.16 38.92
C ASN A 3 -18.29 54.14 37.77
N ASN A 4 -17.14 53.51 37.99
CA ASN A 4 -16.17 53.21 36.91
C ASN A 4 -16.56 51.90 36.25
N ALA A 5 -16.93 51.95 34.98
CA ALA A 5 -17.05 50.77 34.13
C ALA A 5 -15.71 50.56 33.41
N SER A 6 -15.18 49.33 33.46
CA SER A 6 -14.01 48.93 32.66
C SER A 6 -14.44 48.15 31.43
N ILE A 7 -13.84 48.44 30.31
CA ILE A 7 -13.98 47.69 29.06
C ILE A 7 -12.62 47.09 28.65
N THR A 8 -12.62 45.82 28.31
CA THR A 8 -11.43 45.12 27.75
C THR A 8 -11.65 44.90 26.28
N ILE A 9 -10.72 45.36 25.43
CA ILE A 9 -10.69 45.12 24.00
C ILE A 9 -9.64 44.03 23.76
N SER A 10 -10.04 42.90 23.25
CA SER A 10 -9.12 41.81 22.87
C SER A 10 -8.85 41.80 21.35
N SER A 11 -7.65 41.48 20.98
CA SER A 11 -7.27 41.34 19.56
C SER A 11 -7.91 40.07 18.98
N THR A 12 -8.20 40.12 17.67
CA THR A 12 -8.64 38.93 16.91
C THR A 12 -7.49 37.93 16.73
N VAL A 13 -7.81 36.66 16.79
CA VAL A 13 -6.86 35.55 16.58
C VAL A 13 -7.25 34.81 15.29
N THR A 14 -6.29 34.70 14.35
CA THR A 14 -6.45 33.90 13.14
C THR A 14 -6.03 32.47 13.45
N PRO A 15 -6.89 31.46 13.22
CA PRO A 15 -6.55 30.07 13.48
C PRO A 15 -5.52 29.54 12.48
N VAL A 16 -4.60 28.69 12.94
CA VAL A 16 -3.71 27.90 12.09
C VAL A 16 -4.40 26.60 11.76
N THR A 17 -4.75 26.39 10.48
CA THR A 17 -5.53 25.24 10.01
C THR A 17 -4.75 24.31 9.08
N GLY A 18 -3.45 24.53 8.90
CA GLY A 18 -2.61 23.76 7.98
C GLY A 18 -2.43 22.31 8.42
N PHE A 19 -2.69 21.38 7.51
CA PHE A 19 -2.44 19.95 7.73
C PHE A 19 -2.19 19.23 6.40
N SER A 20 -1.64 18.00 6.47
CA SER A 20 -1.43 17.11 5.34
C SER A 20 -1.54 15.65 5.77
N TYR A 21 -1.54 14.74 4.80
CA TYR A 21 -1.43 13.29 5.01
C TYR A 21 -0.29 12.72 4.20
N THR A 22 0.27 11.60 4.67
CA THR A 22 1.12 10.75 3.81
C THR A 22 0.26 10.21 2.66
N THR A 23 0.72 10.40 1.42
CA THR A 23 -0.01 9.98 0.21
C THR A 23 0.97 9.69 -0.93
N PRO A 24 0.71 8.65 -1.78
CA PRO A 24 -0.36 7.66 -1.67
C PRO A 24 -0.12 6.64 -0.55
N VAL A 25 -1.20 6.00 -0.08
CA VAL A 25 -1.15 4.85 0.83
C VAL A 25 -1.86 3.65 0.20
N CYS A 26 -1.52 2.44 0.62
CA CYS A 26 -2.19 1.23 0.14
C CYS A 26 -3.42 0.91 1.02
N SER A 27 -4.44 0.28 0.45
CA SER A 27 -5.69 -0.06 1.16
C SER A 27 -5.51 -1.03 2.33
N ASN A 28 -4.35 -1.68 2.45
CA ASN A 28 -3.95 -2.50 3.61
C ASN A 28 -3.03 -1.76 4.59
N ALA A 29 -2.82 -0.46 4.42
CA ALA A 29 -2.04 0.34 5.35
C ALA A 29 -2.80 0.52 6.68
N GLY A 30 -2.05 0.82 7.75
CA GLY A 30 -2.64 1.25 9.01
C GLY A 30 -3.32 2.61 8.90
N ASN A 31 -4.05 2.98 9.95
CA ASN A 31 -4.73 4.26 10.05
C ASN A 31 -3.76 5.43 9.82
N GLN A 32 -4.22 6.47 9.13
CA GLN A 32 -3.45 7.65 8.81
C GLN A 32 -3.86 8.82 9.71
N SER A 33 -2.91 9.35 10.45
CA SER A 33 -3.10 10.58 11.24
C SER A 33 -2.72 11.81 10.41
N PRO A 34 -3.41 12.93 10.59
CA PRO A 34 -3.00 14.18 9.94
C PRO A 34 -1.64 14.65 10.47
N ILE A 35 -0.81 15.15 9.58
CA ILE A 35 0.44 15.86 9.89
C ILE A 35 0.05 17.33 10.04
N LEU A 36 0.02 17.82 11.28
CA LEU A 36 -0.44 19.16 11.61
C LEU A 36 0.69 20.19 11.51
N THR A 37 0.40 21.38 11.00
CA THR A 37 1.33 22.51 11.03
C THR A 37 1.57 22.95 12.48
N THR A 38 2.77 23.41 12.79
CA THR A 38 3.11 23.95 14.12
C THR A 38 2.13 25.03 14.55
N GLY A 39 1.60 24.93 15.75
CA GLY A 39 0.58 25.85 16.29
C GLY A 39 -0.84 25.59 15.79
N PHE A 40 -1.11 24.42 15.22
CA PHE A 40 -2.45 24.06 14.73
C PHE A 40 -3.54 24.34 15.76
N THR A 41 -4.58 25.04 15.34
CA THR A 41 -5.71 25.39 16.20
C THR A 41 -6.72 24.27 16.21
N THR A 42 -6.92 23.65 17.37
CA THR A 42 -7.90 22.57 17.60
C THR A 42 -9.32 23.09 17.82
N GLY A 43 -10.32 22.17 17.88
CA GLY A 43 -11.72 22.52 18.13
C GLY A 43 -12.57 22.68 16.87
N GLY A 44 -11.97 22.53 15.68
CA GLY A 44 -12.70 22.42 14.42
C GLY A 44 -13.13 20.99 14.11
N THR A 45 -13.67 20.79 12.91
CA THR A 45 -14.22 19.52 12.43
C THR A 45 -13.57 19.11 11.13
N PHE A 46 -13.09 17.87 11.08
CA PHE A 46 -12.65 17.22 9.85
C PHE A 46 -13.84 16.59 9.12
N SER A 47 -13.84 16.71 7.80
CA SER A 47 -14.82 16.08 6.92
C SER A 47 -14.16 15.68 5.60
N SER A 48 -14.79 14.80 4.84
CA SER A 48 -14.30 14.30 3.56
C SER A 48 -15.42 14.05 2.58
N THR A 49 -15.07 13.86 1.31
CA THR A 49 -15.94 13.28 0.30
C THR A 49 -16.31 11.84 0.65
N ALA A 50 -17.45 11.37 0.16
CA ALA A 50 -17.96 10.03 0.43
C ALA A 50 -16.95 8.93 0.06
N GLY A 51 -16.89 7.86 0.85
CA GLY A 51 -16.01 6.71 0.65
C GLY A 51 -14.77 6.72 1.56
N LEU A 52 -14.42 7.83 2.20
CA LEU A 52 -13.36 7.92 3.21
C LEU A 52 -13.95 7.83 4.62
N SER A 53 -13.47 6.88 5.41
CA SER A 53 -13.78 6.77 6.84
C SER A 53 -12.82 7.65 7.63
N ILE A 54 -13.32 8.74 8.21
CA ILE A 54 -12.51 9.72 8.96
C ILE A 54 -13.16 10.05 10.29
N ASN A 55 -12.35 10.18 11.33
CA ASN A 55 -12.77 10.69 12.61
C ASN A 55 -12.88 12.22 12.54
N SER A 56 -14.08 12.76 12.71
CA SER A 56 -14.37 14.20 12.55
C SER A 56 -13.68 15.11 13.57
N THR A 57 -13.24 14.56 14.70
CA THR A 57 -12.55 15.34 15.74
C THR A 57 -11.05 15.31 15.59
N THR A 58 -10.49 14.13 15.30
CA THR A 58 -9.03 13.92 15.28
C THR A 58 -8.43 13.98 13.87
N GLY A 59 -9.25 13.86 12.83
CA GLY A 59 -8.79 13.74 11.45
C GLY A 59 -8.13 12.39 11.11
N VAL A 60 -8.15 11.42 12.03
CA VAL A 60 -7.59 10.09 11.77
C VAL A 60 -8.46 9.37 10.76
N ILE A 61 -7.82 8.87 9.71
CA ILE A 61 -8.45 8.10 8.64
C ILE A 61 -8.29 6.61 8.94
N ASP A 62 -9.41 5.88 8.95
CA ASP A 62 -9.44 4.43 8.95
C ASP A 62 -9.33 3.95 7.49
N VAL A 63 -8.12 3.54 7.10
CA VAL A 63 -7.83 3.12 5.72
C VAL A 63 -8.56 1.82 5.37
N ALA A 64 -8.67 0.90 6.31
CA ALA A 64 -9.34 -0.39 6.10
C ALA A 64 -10.86 -0.25 5.92
N ALA A 65 -11.47 0.75 6.55
CA ALA A 65 -12.90 1.08 6.40
C ALA A 65 -13.18 2.05 5.24
N SER A 66 -12.13 2.50 4.51
CA SER A 66 -12.24 3.39 3.36
C SER A 66 -12.19 2.62 2.06
N THR A 67 -12.88 3.11 1.03
CA THR A 67 -12.72 2.56 -0.32
C THR A 67 -11.46 3.13 -1.00
N PRO A 68 -10.74 2.34 -1.84
CA PRO A 68 -9.67 2.91 -2.65
C PRO A 68 -10.16 4.06 -3.55
N GLY A 69 -9.38 5.14 -3.59
CA GLY A 69 -9.76 6.35 -4.33
C GLY A 69 -8.96 7.59 -3.90
N SER A 70 -9.25 8.71 -4.55
CA SER A 70 -8.67 10.02 -4.20
C SER A 70 -9.70 10.85 -3.45
N TYR A 71 -9.28 11.40 -2.32
CA TYR A 71 -10.15 12.12 -1.41
C TYR A 71 -9.59 13.50 -1.08
N THR A 72 -10.50 14.44 -0.84
CA THR A 72 -10.18 15.74 -0.25
C THR A 72 -10.75 15.75 1.16
N VAL A 73 -9.87 15.97 2.13
CA VAL A 73 -10.24 16.20 3.54
C VAL A 73 -10.27 17.70 3.79
N ALA A 74 -11.31 18.18 4.40
CA ALA A 74 -11.48 19.56 4.84
C ALA A 74 -11.43 19.66 6.35
N TYR A 75 -10.76 20.68 6.87
CA TYR A 75 -10.84 21.09 8.27
C TYR A 75 -11.51 22.46 8.36
N ASN A 76 -12.57 22.55 9.16
CA ASN A 76 -13.32 23.77 9.40
C ASN A 76 -13.31 24.09 10.87
N ILE A 77 -13.00 25.33 11.21
CA ILE A 77 -13.16 25.89 12.57
C ILE A 77 -14.02 27.14 12.50
N ALA A 78 -15.05 27.17 13.33
CA ALA A 78 -15.98 28.29 13.40
C ALA A 78 -15.40 29.46 14.22
N THR A 79 -15.94 30.64 14.03
CA THR A 79 -15.67 31.79 14.92
C THR A 79 -16.05 31.47 16.34
N SER A 80 -15.22 31.86 17.33
CA SER A 80 -15.52 31.72 18.75
C SER A 80 -14.84 32.84 19.55
N GLY A 81 -15.59 33.69 20.18
CA GLY A 81 -15.07 34.88 20.88
C GLY A 81 -14.28 35.79 19.92
N CYS A 82 -13.00 35.99 20.18
CA CYS A 82 -12.12 36.77 19.31
C CYS A 82 -11.40 35.92 18.26
N GLN A 83 -11.64 34.59 18.19
CA GLN A 83 -11.08 33.73 17.16
C GLN A 83 -11.91 33.85 15.89
N LEU A 84 -11.23 34.05 14.76
CA LEU A 84 -11.86 34.05 13.43
C LEU A 84 -12.17 32.62 12.97
N ALA A 85 -13.06 32.50 11.99
CA ALA A 85 -13.25 31.23 11.28
C ALA A 85 -11.98 30.87 10.48
N GLY A 86 -11.74 29.57 10.32
CA GLY A 86 -10.66 29.05 9.50
C GLY A 86 -11.08 27.82 8.70
N PHE A 87 -10.41 27.64 7.55
CA PHE A 87 -10.67 26.53 6.63
C PHE A 87 -9.37 26.12 5.94
N ASN A 88 -9.18 24.82 5.79
CA ASN A 88 -8.12 24.29 4.95
C ASN A 88 -8.51 22.91 4.39
N THR A 89 -7.81 22.48 3.34
CA THR A 89 -8.00 21.16 2.73
C THR A 89 -6.68 20.45 2.49
N ALA A 90 -6.69 19.13 2.55
CA ALA A 90 -5.59 18.26 2.16
C ALA A 90 -6.12 17.07 1.35
N SER A 91 -5.32 16.56 0.43
CA SER A 91 -5.67 15.37 -0.35
C SER A 91 -4.99 14.12 0.20
N ILE A 92 -5.66 12.98 0.03
CA ILE A 92 -5.10 11.65 0.24
C ILE A 92 -5.57 10.72 -0.88
N ASN A 93 -4.67 9.85 -1.36
CA ASN A 93 -4.97 8.80 -2.32
C ASN A 93 -4.76 7.43 -1.66
N ILE A 94 -5.80 6.60 -1.69
CA ILE A 94 -5.76 5.21 -1.22
C ILE A 94 -5.77 4.31 -2.45
N ASN A 95 -4.65 3.63 -2.71
CA ASN A 95 -4.50 2.69 -3.81
C ASN A 95 -4.95 1.29 -3.38
N SER A 96 -5.62 0.56 -4.28
CA SER A 96 -5.94 -0.85 -4.07
C SER A 96 -4.67 -1.68 -3.91
N THR A 97 -4.69 -2.66 -3.03
CA THR A 97 -3.66 -3.72 -3.01
C THR A 97 -3.83 -4.65 -4.20
N ILE A 98 -2.71 -5.13 -4.73
CA ILE A 98 -2.64 -6.06 -5.85
C ILE A 98 -2.05 -7.38 -5.34
N THR A 99 -2.80 -8.46 -5.51
CA THR A 99 -2.28 -9.82 -5.24
C THR A 99 -1.62 -10.33 -6.52
N PRO A 100 -0.31 -10.71 -6.47
CA PRO A 100 0.37 -11.21 -7.66
C PRO A 100 -0.13 -12.60 -8.04
N VAL A 101 -0.22 -12.85 -9.33
CA VAL A 101 -0.52 -14.16 -9.90
C VAL A 101 0.81 -14.90 -10.12
N THR A 102 1.05 -15.98 -9.36
CA THR A 102 2.35 -16.68 -9.33
C THR A 102 2.27 -18.12 -9.86
N GLY A 103 1.14 -18.54 -10.41
CA GLY A 103 0.92 -19.90 -10.86
C GLY A 103 1.77 -20.26 -12.09
N PHE A 104 2.46 -21.40 -12.03
CA PHE A 104 3.24 -21.97 -13.13
C PHE A 104 3.34 -23.50 -13.00
N SER A 105 3.75 -24.17 -14.08
CA SER A 105 3.99 -25.62 -14.11
C SER A 105 5.10 -25.97 -15.10
N TYR A 106 5.59 -27.19 -15.02
CA TYR A 106 6.49 -27.78 -16.01
C TYR A 106 5.88 -29.06 -16.57
N THR A 107 6.27 -29.42 -17.80
CA THR A 107 6.06 -30.78 -18.30
C THR A 107 6.89 -31.73 -17.45
N THR A 108 6.29 -32.81 -16.94
CA THR A 108 6.96 -33.77 -16.06
C THR A 108 6.31 -35.17 -16.20
N PRO A 109 7.07 -36.28 -16.20
CA PRO A 109 8.52 -36.35 -16.19
C PRO A 109 9.12 -35.97 -17.55
N VAL A 110 10.41 -35.58 -17.56
CA VAL A 110 11.21 -35.39 -18.77
C VAL A 110 12.45 -36.30 -18.74
N CYS A 111 12.93 -36.75 -19.91
CA CYS A 111 14.16 -37.51 -20.01
C CYS A 111 15.39 -36.61 -19.86
N SER A 112 16.51 -37.15 -19.34
CA SER A 112 17.75 -36.41 -19.13
C SER A 112 18.43 -35.91 -20.44
N ASN A 113 18.03 -36.44 -21.59
CA ASN A 113 18.43 -35.98 -22.91
C ASN A 113 17.42 -35.02 -23.57
N ALA A 114 16.38 -34.57 -22.85
CA ALA A 114 15.42 -33.62 -23.37
C ALA A 114 16.03 -32.24 -23.56
N THR A 115 15.34 -31.42 -24.35
CA THR A 115 15.69 -29.98 -24.50
C THR A 115 15.31 -29.24 -23.21
N ASN A 116 15.87 -28.03 -23.08
CA ASN A 116 15.56 -27.14 -21.97
C ASN A 116 14.04 -26.96 -21.77
N GLN A 117 13.61 -26.93 -20.52
CA GLN A 117 12.20 -26.84 -20.15
C GLN A 117 11.87 -25.41 -19.72
N SER A 118 10.91 -24.80 -20.38
CA SER A 118 10.35 -23.50 -19.97
C SER A 118 9.13 -23.71 -19.08
N PRO A 119 8.88 -22.85 -18.09
CA PRO A 119 7.67 -22.92 -17.31
C PRO A 119 6.46 -22.56 -18.17
N THR A 120 5.34 -23.27 -17.99
CA THR A 120 4.02 -22.88 -18.48
C THR A 120 3.41 -21.97 -17.43
N LEU A 121 3.25 -20.67 -17.76
CA LEU A 121 2.74 -19.66 -16.86
C LEU A 121 1.21 -19.57 -16.98
N VAL A 122 0.52 -19.37 -15.85
CA VAL A 122 -0.93 -19.10 -15.88
C VAL A 122 -1.21 -17.72 -16.47
N SER A 123 -2.42 -17.53 -16.98
CA SER A 123 -2.84 -16.23 -17.54
C SER A 123 -2.73 -15.12 -16.46
N GLY A 124 -2.17 -13.99 -16.86
CA GLY A 124 -1.95 -12.85 -15.94
C GLY A 124 -0.77 -13.02 -14.99
N PHE A 125 0.14 -13.97 -15.24
CA PHE A 125 1.33 -14.19 -14.40
C PHE A 125 2.09 -12.89 -14.15
N THR A 126 2.38 -12.61 -12.88
CA THR A 126 3.09 -11.40 -12.45
C THR A 126 4.59 -11.67 -12.50
N SER A 127 5.29 -10.98 -13.40
CA SER A 127 6.75 -11.03 -13.53
C SER A 127 7.49 -10.20 -12.48
N GLY A 128 8.82 -10.32 -12.41
CA GLY A 128 9.68 -9.56 -11.50
C GLY A 128 10.05 -10.31 -10.21
N GLY A 129 9.57 -11.53 -10.02
CA GLY A 129 10.02 -12.42 -8.97
C GLY A 129 11.25 -13.25 -9.38
N THR A 130 11.63 -14.19 -8.53
CA THR A 130 12.82 -15.05 -8.70
C THR A 130 12.43 -16.52 -8.63
N PHE A 131 12.89 -17.30 -9.62
CA PHE A 131 12.83 -18.75 -9.60
C PHE A 131 14.01 -19.33 -8.83
N SER A 132 13.77 -20.37 -8.05
CA SER A 132 14.80 -21.13 -7.33
C SER A 132 14.40 -22.61 -7.24
N SER A 133 15.36 -23.46 -6.97
CA SER A 133 15.14 -24.91 -6.85
C SER A 133 16.03 -25.52 -5.78
N THR A 134 15.71 -26.75 -5.39
CA THR A 134 16.60 -27.63 -4.64
C THR A 134 17.88 -27.94 -5.44
N ALA A 135 18.95 -28.26 -4.74
CA ALA A 135 20.26 -28.56 -5.37
C ALA A 135 20.17 -29.69 -6.38
N GLY A 136 20.93 -29.59 -7.47
CA GLY A 136 20.99 -30.55 -8.57
C GLY A 136 20.21 -30.16 -9.81
N LEU A 137 19.32 -29.14 -9.74
CA LEU A 137 18.62 -28.58 -10.89
C LEU A 137 19.28 -27.27 -11.35
N SER A 138 19.67 -27.21 -12.61
CA SER A 138 20.17 -25.98 -13.26
C SER A 138 18.97 -25.17 -13.77
N ILE A 139 18.71 -24.01 -13.16
CA ILE A 139 17.57 -23.15 -13.49
C ILE A 139 17.99 -21.69 -13.63
N ASN A 140 17.45 -21.02 -14.63
CA ASN A 140 17.60 -19.56 -14.75
C ASN A 140 16.65 -18.87 -13.77
N SER A 141 17.20 -18.12 -12.82
CA SER A 141 16.43 -17.49 -11.75
C SER A 141 15.46 -16.39 -12.22
N THR A 142 15.63 -15.84 -13.40
CA THR A 142 14.75 -14.80 -13.95
C THR A 142 13.64 -15.38 -14.82
N THR A 143 13.97 -16.37 -15.66
CA THR A 143 13.05 -16.90 -16.67
C THR A 143 12.39 -18.21 -16.24
N GLY A 144 12.92 -18.89 -15.23
CA GLY A 144 12.49 -20.23 -14.82
C GLY A 144 12.86 -21.33 -15.81
N VAL A 145 13.64 -21.04 -16.86
CA VAL A 145 14.08 -22.05 -17.83
C VAL A 145 15.07 -23.00 -17.16
N ILE A 146 14.78 -24.29 -17.27
CA ILE A 146 15.62 -25.39 -16.74
C ILE A 146 16.52 -25.88 -17.84
N ASP A 147 17.83 -25.91 -17.58
CA ASP A 147 18.83 -26.58 -18.40
C ASP A 147 18.87 -28.06 -17.98
N VAL A 148 18.21 -28.91 -18.77
CA VAL A 148 18.08 -30.33 -18.46
C VAL A 148 19.43 -31.04 -18.54
N ALA A 149 20.28 -30.67 -19.52
CA ALA A 149 21.61 -31.30 -19.73
C ALA A 149 22.58 -30.95 -18.57
N ALA A 150 22.42 -29.76 -17.95
CA ALA A 150 23.23 -29.35 -16.80
C ALA A 150 22.63 -29.78 -15.45
N SER A 151 21.48 -30.48 -15.46
CA SER A 151 20.79 -30.96 -14.26
C SER A 151 21.07 -32.44 -14.04
N THR A 152 21.07 -32.89 -12.79
CA THR A 152 21.14 -34.33 -12.47
C THR A 152 19.76 -34.96 -12.53
N PRO A 153 19.63 -36.27 -12.94
CA PRO A 153 18.36 -36.99 -12.81
C PRO A 153 17.86 -36.98 -11.36
N GLY A 154 16.56 -36.71 -11.18
CA GLY A 154 15.94 -36.58 -9.85
C GLY A 154 14.60 -35.85 -9.88
N SER A 155 13.96 -35.75 -8.73
CA SER A 155 12.73 -34.97 -8.53
C SER A 155 13.03 -33.68 -7.79
N TYR A 156 12.53 -32.58 -8.31
CA TYR A 156 12.83 -31.22 -7.83
C TYR A 156 11.56 -30.43 -7.56
N SER A 157 11.63 -29.57 -6.56
CA SER A 157 10.66 -28.51 -6.37
C SER A 157 11.24 -27.18 -6.82
N VAL A 158 10.56 -26.53 -7.73
CA VAL A 158 10.89 -25.17 -8.18
C VAL A 158 9.96 -24.20 -7.49
N ALA A 159 10.52 -23.18 -6.84
CA ALA A 159 9.79 -22.09 -6.21
C ALA A 159 9.89 -20.82 -7.06
N TYR A 160 8.79 -20.09 -7.18
CA TYR A 160 8.77 -18.71 -7.66
C TYR A 160 8.36 -17.80 -6.53
N ASN A 161 9.16 -16.78 -6.23
CA ASN A 161 8.89 -15.81 -5.17
C ASN A 161 8.94 -14.40 -5.73
N ILE A 162 7.93 -13.60 -5.43
CA ILE A 162 7.88 -12.19 -5.76
C ILE A 162 7.71 -11.37 -4.47
N PRO A 163 8.60 -10.41 -4.19
CA PRO A 163 8.50 -9.58 -3.00
C PRO A 163 7.37 -8.57 -3.12
N ALA A 164 6.87 -8.09 -1.97
CA ALA A 164 5.98 -6.95 -1.93
C ALA A 164 6.68 -5.69 -2.48
N SER A 165 5.96 -4.90 -3.26
CA SER A 165 6.46 -3.64 -3.82
C SER A 165 5.32 -2.65 -4.04
N GLY A 166 5.41 -1.46 -3.45
CA GLY A 166 4.31 -0.50 -3.48
C GLY A 166 3.05 -1.12 -2.86
N CYS A 167 1.95 -1.12 -3.59
CA CYS A 167 0.70 -1.76 -3.17
C CYS A 167 0.53 -3.20 -3.66
N GLN A 168 1.54 -3.78 -4.32
CA GLN A 168 1.57 -5.20 -4.62
C GLN A 168 2.01 -5.99 -3.38
N LEU A 169 1.24 -7.03 -3.05
CA LEU A 169 1.58 -7.97 -1.98
C LEU A 169 2.73 -8.90 -2.42
N ALA A 170 3.41 -9.49 -1.45
CA ALA A 170 4.30 -10.60 -1.74
C ALA A 170 3.49 -11.82 -2.20
N GLY A 171 4.09 -12.65 -3.05
CA GLY A 171 3.50 -13.90 -3.51
C GLY A 171 4.53 -14.98 -3.74
N SER A 172 4.09 -16.23 -3.64
CA SER A 172 4.93 -17.38 -3.92
C SER A 172 4.11 -18.53 -4.49
N ASN A 173 4.75 -19.40 -5.26
CA ASN A 173 4.19 -20.66 -5.71
C ASN A 173 5.30 -21.69 -5.94
N ASN A 174 4.95 -22.97 -5.95
CA ASN A 174 5.87 -24.08 -6.20
C ASN A 174 5.31 -24.98 -7.29
N ALA A 175 6.20 -25.51 -8.11
CA ALA A 175 5.91 -26.57 -9.09
C ALA A 175 7.00 -27.66 -9.02
N SER A 176 6.61 -28.89 -9.29
CA SER A 176 7.54 -30.03 -9.32
C SER A 176 7.95 -30.37 -10.75
N ILE A 177 9.17 -30.88 -10.90
CA ILE A 177 9.65 -31.50 -12.13
C ILE A 177 10.50 -32.73 -11.78
N THR A 178 10.37 -33.79 -12.57
CA THR A 178 11.19 -35.00 -12.46
C THR A 178 12.00 -35.18 -13.74
N ILE A 179 13.32 -35.30 -13.61
CA ILE A 179 14.25 -35.64 -14.71
C ILE A 179 14.61 -37.12 -14.55
N SER A 180 14.23 -37.93 -15.53
CA SER A 180 14.50 -39.39 -15.56
C SER A 180 15.76 -39.67 -16.38
N SER A 181 16.51 -40.70 -15.96
CA SER A 181 17.68 -41.22 -16.67
C SER A 181 17.30 -41.81 -18.02
#